data_a0f4f2039dd6d8e551c44e855e8e12ce
#
_entry.id   a0f4f2039dd6d8e551c44e855e8e12ce
#
_cell.length_a   1.000
_cell.length_b   1.000
_cell.length_c   1.000
_cell.angle_alpha   90.00
_cell.angle_beta   90.00
_cell.angle_gamma   90.00
#
_symmetry.space_group_name_H-M   'P 1'
#
loop_
_entity.id
_entity.type
_entity.pdbx_description
1 polymer ?
#
loop_
_entity_poly.entity_id
_entity_poly.type
_entity_poly.pdbx_seq_one_letter_code
_entity_poly.pdbx_strand_id
1 'polypeptide(L)'
;CAKLGREFIRVQINPETDEDDLLGGFRLINGETVFAKGPVLKAMENGAILLLDEIDRATNKIMCLQGILEGKPVLVKKTGEVIKPADGFNVIATANTKGKGSDDGRFTAASIIDEAFLERFTVSVDQKFPSINIEKKILLKHMDKYIPSNATGDFTADELAQNLVTWADVIRRTFYDDGIDEVVSTR
;
A
#
# COMPACT_ATOMS: atom_id res chain seq x y z
N CYS A 1 -6.95 -9.73 6.79
CA CYS A 1 -6.40 -10.06 8.12
C CYS A 1 -7.51 -10.17 9.16
N ALA A 2 -8.40 -9.18 9.35
CA ALA A 2 -9.45 -9.21 10.38
C ALA A 2 -10.34 -10.47 10.33
N LYS A 3 -10.82 -10.88 9.13
CA LYS A 3 -11.64 -12.09 8.97
C LYS A 3 -10.93 -13.41 9.30
N LEU A 4 -9.60 -13.42 9.25
CA LEU A 4 -8.75 -14.59 9.49
C LEU A 4 -8.10 -14.56 10.87
N GLY A 5 -8.39 -13.55 11.71
CA GLY A 5 -7.75 -13.35 13.00
C GLY A 5 -6.22 -13.17 12.94
N ARG A 6 -5.69 -12.72 11.77
CA ARG A 6 -4.24 -12.56 11.56
C ARG A 6 -3.79 -11.17 11.99
N GLU A 7 -2.69 -11.11 12.73
CA GLU A 7 -2.02 -9.85 13.03
C GLU A 7 -1.57 -9.17 11.74
N PHE A 8 -1.67 -7.84 11.71
CA PHE A 8 -1.38 -7.04 10.55
C PHE A 8 -0.55 -5.83 10.94
N ILE A 9 0.63 -5.71 10.35
CA ILE A 9 1.55 -4.60 10.56
C ILE A 9 1.70 -3.85 9.24
N ARG A 10 1.40 -2.55 9.23
CA ARG A 10 1.53 -1.69 8.05
C ARG A 10 2.72 -0.76 8.22
N VAL A 11 3.53 -0.66 7.19
CA VAL A 11 4.62 0.31 7.07
C VAL A 11 4.39 1.11 5.81
N GLN A 12 4.25 2.42 5.93
CA GLN A 12 4.21 3.32 4.79
C GLN A 12 5.63 3.65 4.37
N ILE A 13 5.95 3.34 3.13
CA ILE A 13 7.29 3.57 2.57
C ILE A 13 7.36 4.99 2.00
N ASN A 14 8.49 5.62 2.21
CA ASN A 14 8.84 6.92 1.64
C ASN A 14 10.33 6.92 1.25
N PRO A 15 10.84 7.94 0.52
CA PRO A 15 12.23 7.97 0.08
C PRO A 15 13.28 7.96 1.19
N GLU A 16 12.91 8.37 2.40
CA GLU A 16 13.80 8.39 3.56
C GLU A 16 13.79 7.08 4.35
N THR A 17 12.79 6.22 4.12
CA THR A 17 12.67 4.93 4.83
C THR A 17 13.94 4.10 4.68
N ASP A 18 14.52 3.70 5.78
CA ASP A 18 15.80 2.99 5.82
C ASP A 18 15.76 1.69 6.66
N GLU A 19 16.94 1.05 6.81
CA GLU A 19 17.09 -0.17 7.59
C GLU A 19 16.69 0.02 9.07
N ASP A 20 16.96 1.18 9.64
CA ASP A 20 16.63 1.49 11.05
C ASP A 20 15.12 1.62 11.28
N ASP A 21 14.41 2.18 10.30
CA ASP A 21 12.95 2.28 10.34
C ASP A 21 12.30 0.91 10.20
N LEU A 22 12.86 0.05 9.37
CA LEU A 22 12.30 -1.25 9.02
C LEU A 22 12.67 -2.33 10.02
N LEU A 23 13.96 -2.52 10.28
CA LEU A 23 14.46 -3.57 11.17
C LEU A 23 14.60 -3.11 12.60
N GLY A 24 14.90 -1.84 12.82
CA GLY A 24 15.03 -1.24 14.15
C GLY A 24 16.42 -0.69 14.42
N GLY A 25 16.48 0.09 15.49
CA GLY A 25 17.68 0.82 15.88
C GLY A 25 17.77 1.04 17.36
N PHE A 26 18.90 1.55 17.81
CA PHE A 26 19.08 1.93 19.20
C PHE A 26 18.26 3.18 19.53
N ARG A 27 17.60 3.14 20.69
CA ARG A 27 16.80 4.24 21.24
C ARG A 27 17.21 4.46 22.70
N LEU A 28 17.19 5.70 23.13
CA LEU A 28 17.36 6.04 24.53
C LEU A 28 15.99 5.92 25.24
N ILE A 29 15.86 4.94 26.13
CA ILE A 29 14.63 4.67 26.87
C ILE A 29 14.99 4.67 28.36
N ASN A 30 14.39 5.55 29.13
CA ASN A 30 14.64 5.71 30.59
C ASN A 30 16.12 5.87 30.96
N GLY A 31 16.92 6.52 30.09
CA GLY A 31 18.35 6.73 30.32
C GLY A 31 19.26 5.59 29.85
N GLU A 32 18.71 4.49 29.35
CA GLU A 32 19.46 3.34 28.84
C GLU A 32 19.35 3.26 27.32
N THR A 33 20.43 2.86 26.67
CA THR A 33 20.44 2.61 25.22
C THR A 33 19.94 1.19 24.95
N VAL A 34 18.74 1.09 24.36
CA VAL A 34 18.09 -0.18 24.08
C VAL A 34 17.87 -0.34 22.58
N PHE A 35 18.08 -1.54 22.03
CA PHE A 35 17.70 -1.84 20.65
C PHE A 35 16.18 -2.03 20.58
N ALA A 36 15.51 -1.14 19.86
CA ALA A 36 14.08 -1.21 19.60
C ALA A 36 13.84 -1.89 18.24
N LYS A 37 13.26 -3.10 18.27
CA LYS A 37 12.90 -3.84 17.04
C LYS A 37 11.89 -3.06 16.21
N GLY A 38 12.18 -2.95 14.91
CA GLY A 38 11.30 -2.30 13.93
C GLY A 38 10.09 -3.18 13.54
N PRO A 39 9.19 -2.62 12.73
CA PRO A 39 7.94 -3.30 12.35
C PRO A 39 8.17 -4.60 11.58
N VAL A 40 9.22 -4.67 10.76
CA VAL A 40 9.54 -5.87 9.98
C VAL A 40 9.94 -7.02 10.88
N LEU A 41 10.86 -6.79 11.84
CA LEU A 41 11.29 -7.84 12.78
C LEU A 41 10.12 -8.30 13.66
N LYS A 42 9.28 -7.37 14.12
CA LYS A 42 8.06 -7.72 14.87
C LYS A 42 7.11 -8.58 14.06
N ALA A 43 6.90 -8.25 12.78
CA ALA A 43 6.06 -9.05 11.91
C ALA A 43 6.63 -10.46 11.70
N MET A 44 7.95 -10.57 11.51
CA MET A 44 8.63 -11.86 11.38
C MET A 44 8.47 -12.74 12.62
N GLU A 45 8.72 -12.18 13.80
CA GLU A 45 8.64 -12.94 15.07
C GLU A 45 7.22 -13.38 15.40
N ASN A 46 6.23 -12.53 15.09
CA ASN A 46 4.82 -12.81 15.42
C ASN A 46 4.11 -13.65 14.35
N GLY A 47 4.75 -13.94 13.22
CA GLY A 47 4.06 -14.58 12.09
C GLY A 47 2.95 -13.70 11.48
N ALA A 48 3.10 -12.38 11.59
CA ALA A 48 2.11 -11.41 11.12
C ALA A 48 2.15 -11.21 9.61
N ILE A 49 1.09 -10.59 9.06
CA ILE A 49 1.10 -10.07 7.69
C ILE A 49 1.72 -8.67 7.73
N LEU A 50 2.83 -8.49 7.03
CA LEU A 50 3.49 -7.20 6.83
C LEU A 50 2.98 -6.57 5.54
N LEU A 51 2.45 -5.34 5.62
CA LEU A 51 2.12 -4.52 4.45
C LEU A 51 3.17 -3.42 4.27
N LEU A 52 3.86 -3.45 3.14
CA LEU A 52 4.72 -2.37 2.66
C LEU A 52 3.87 -1.50 1.72
N ASP A 53 3.41 -0.37 2.22
CA ASP A 53 2.49 0.50 1.48
C ASP A 53 3.28 1.55 0.69
N GLU A 54 2.90 1.80 -0.57
CA GLU A 54 3.57 2.72 -1.51
C GLU A 54 5.05 2.35 -1.75
N ILE A 55 5.32 1.05 -2.00
CA ILE A 55 6.70 0.55 -2.14
C ILE A 55 7.45 1.20 -3.31
N ASP A 56 6.76 1.67 -4.32
CA ASP A 56 7.32 2.39 -5.47
C ASP A 56 7.92 3.76 -5.11
N ARG A 57 7.75 4.24 -3.88
CA ARG A 57 8.42 5.43 -3.34
C ARG A 57 9.76 5.12 -2.66
N ALA A 58 10.12 3.84 -2.56
CA ALA A 58 11.35 3.40 -1.92
C ALA A 58 12.59 3.80 -2.70
N THR A 59 13.69 3.88 -1.97
CA THR A 59 15.05 3.95 -2.54
C THR A 59 15.77 2.63 -2.29
N ASN A 60 17.02 2.51 -2.75
CA ASN A 60 17.85 1.33 -2.51
C ASN A 60 18.07 1.00 -1.02
N LYS A 61 17.70 1.89 -0.11
CA LYS A 61 17.76 1.66 1.35
C LYS A 61 16.92 0.47 1.81
N ILE A 62 15.88 0.08 1.05
CA ILE A 62 15.01 -1.08 1.39
C ILE A 62 15.60 -2.44 0.97
N MET A 63 16.77 -2.48 0.35
CA MET A 63 17.39 -3.75 -0.09
C MET A 63 17.70 -4.71 1.07
N CYS A 64 17.72 -4.24 2.31
CA CYS A 64 17.75 -5.08 3.50
C CYS A 64 16.59 -6.10 3.58
N LEU A 65 15.49 -5.84 2.88
CA LEU A 65 14.30 -6.70 2.85
C LEU A 65 14.43 -7.89 1.88
N GLN A 66 15.40 -7.93 0.97
CA GLN A 66 15.49 -8.97 -0.07
C GLN A 66 15.44 -10.40 0.49
N GLY A 67 16.27 -10.70 1.49
CA GLY A 67 16.29 -12.03 2.11
C GLY A 67 14.99 -12.34 2.85
N ILE A 68 14.35 -11.33 3.42
CA ILE A 68 13.09 -11.46 4.17
C ILE A 68 11.94 -11.80 3.22
N LEU A 69 11.89 -11.18 2.04
CA LEU A 69 10.90 -11.52 1.00
C LEU A 69 11.02 -12.96 0.50
N GLU A 70 12.22 -13.53 0.55
CA GLU A 70 12.48 -14.94 0.24
C GLU A 70 12.21 -15.88 1.44
N GLY A 71 11.73 -15.38 2.57
CA GLY A 71 11.49 -16.17 3.78
C GLY A 71 12.76 -16.58 4.52
N LYS A 72 13.90 -15.93 4.23
CA LYS A 72 15.18 -16.24 4.88
C LYS A 72 15.30 -15.57 6.25
N PRO A 73 16.09 -16.15 7.18
CA PRO A 73 16.46 -15.49 8.41
C PRO A 73 17.23 -14.18 8.13
N VAL A 74 17.10 -13.22 9.01
CA VAL A 74 17.85 -11.96 8.94
C VAL A 74 18.82 -11.84 10.11
N LEU A 75 20.06 -11.48 9.82
CA LEU A 75 21.03 -11.08 10.83
C LEU A 75 20.85 -9.60 11.14
N VAL A 76 20.43 -9.30 12.37
CA VAL A 76 20.39 -7.92 12.89
C VAL A 76 21.81 -7.51 13.25
N LYS A 77 22.50 -6.81 12.33
CA LYS A 77 23.92 -6.46 12.45
C LYS A 77 24.26 -5.71 13.74
N LYS A 78 23.30 -4.90 14.25
CA LYS A 78 23.48 -4.08 15.44
C LYS A 78 23.51 -4.89 16.74
N THR A 79 22.84 -6.03 16.78
CA THR A 79 22.74 -6.88 17.99
C THR A 79 23.43 -8.22 17.83
N GLY A 80 23.72 -8.64 16.59
CA GLY A 80 24.21 -9.98 16.27
C GLY A 80 23.14 -11.07 16.33
N GLU A 81 21.88 -10.70 16.61
CA GLU A 81 20.76 -11.64 16.68
C GLU A 81 20.34 -12.08 15.28
N VAL A 82 20.04 -13.38 15.13
CA VAL A 82 19.46 -13.93 13.90
C VAL A 82 17.99 -14.21 14.13
N ILE A 83 17.12 -13.50 13.41
CA ILE A 83 15.67 -13.63 13.50
C ILE A 83 15.18 -14.47 12.31
N LYS A 84 14.42 -15.51 12.63
CA LYS A 84 13.76 -16.37 11.63
C LYS A 84 12.28 -15.98 11.52
N PRO A 85 11.71 -16.01 10.30
CA PRO A 85 10.27 -15.82 10.16
C PRO A 85 9.51 -16.93 10.90
N ALA A 86 8.56 -16.54 11.74
CA ALA A 86 7.61 -17.47 12.35
C ALA A 86 6.56 -17.94 11.34
N ASP A 87 5.93 -19.07 11.62
CA ASP A 87 4.87 -19.62 10.79
C ASP A 87 3.75 -18.58 10.57
N GLY A 88 3.39 -18.44 9.31
CA GLY A 88 2.37 -17.49 8.91
C GLY A 88 2.90 -16.10 8.52
N PHE A 89 4.15 -15.76 8.79
CA PHE A 89 4.72 -14.51 8.27
C PHE A 89 4.56 -14.42 6.75
N ASN A 90 4.08 -13.28 6.27
CA ASN A 90 3.98 -13.02 4.84
C ASN A 90 4.09 -11.51 4.59
N VAL A 91 4.54 -11.15 3.40
CA VAL A 91 4.70 -9.76 2.99
C VAL A 91 3.78 -9.44 1.82
N ILE A 92 3.06 -8.34 1.92
CA ILE A 92 2.23 -7.76 0.86
C ILE A 92 2.78 -6.36 0.59
N ALA A 93 2.80 -5.95 -0.66
CA ALA A 93 3.16 -4.59 -1.03
C ALA A 93 2.06 -3.95 -1.88
N THR A 94 1.94 -2.61 -1.78
CA THR A 94 1.14 -1.80 -2.69
C THR A 94 2.04 -0.84 -3.45
N ALA A 95 1.67 -0.55 -4.69
CA ALA A 95 2.34 0.42 -5.53
C ALA A 95 1.32 1.10 -6.45
N ASN A 96 1.57 2.34 -6.84
CA ASN A 96 0.79 3.05 -7.86
C ASN A 96 1.32 2.76 -9.27
N THR A 97 2.58 2.35 -9.37
CA THR A 97 3.22 1.91 -10.60
C THR A 97 3.61 0.44 -10.44
N LYS A 98 3.89 -0.24 -11.55
CA LYS A 98 4.39 -1.63 -11.50
C LYS A 98 5.88 -1.72 -11.08
N GLY A 99 6.40 -0.71 -10.36
CA GLY A 99 7.80 -0.63 -9.94
C GLY A 99 8.75 -0.16 -11.06
N LYS A 100 8.22 0.14 -12.24
CA LYS A 100 9.00 0.61 -13.40
C LYS A 100 9.20 2.12 -13.45
N GLY A 101 8.80 2.83 -12.39
CA GLY A 101 8.75 4.28 -12.40
C GLY A 101 7.60 4.82 -13.24
N SER A 102 7.60 6.13 -13.46
CA SER A 102 6.64 6.80 -14.34
C SER A 102 7.39 7.27 -15.60
N ASP A 103 7.36 6.46 -16.66
CA ASP A 103 7.95 6.84 -17.95
C ASP A 103 7.25 8.05 -18.56
N ASP A 104 6.00 8.30 -18.15
CA ASP A 104 5.13 9.38 -18.61
C ASP A 104 5.05 10.58 -17.64
N GLY A 105 5.84 10.58 -16.55
CA GLY A 105 5.87 11.67 -15.56
C GLY A 105 4.62 11.79 -14.67
N ARG A 106 3.63 10.92 -14.83
CA ARG A 106 2.34 10.98 -14.10
C ARG A 106 2.47 10.70 -12.60
N PHE A 107 3.51 9.94 -12.22
CA PHE A 107 3.82 9.61 -10.83
C PHE A 107 5.25 10.05 -10.49
N THR A 108 5.45 11.35 -10.39
CA THR A 108 6.76 11.98 -10.20
C THR A 108 7.54 11.51 -8.96
N ALA A 109 6.85 10.91 -7.98
CA ALA A 109 7.45 10.40 -6.76
C ALA A 109 7.77 8.89 -6.83
N ALA A 110 7.46 8.20 -7.94
CA ALA A 110 7.75 6.78 -8.08
C ALA A 110 9.20 6.59 -8.54
N SER A 111 9.95 5.80 -7.78
CA SER A 111 11.30 5.39 -8.12
C SER A 111 11.29 4.11 -8.94
N ILE A 112 12.31 3.90 -9.78
CA ILE A 112 12.55 2.60 -10.40
C ILE A 112 13.09 1.67 -9.31
N ILE A 113 12.30 0.66 -8.96
CA ILE A 113 12.74 -0.39 -8.05
C ILE A 113 13.50 -1.43 -8.87
N ASP A 114 14.58 -1.97 -8.29
CA ASP A 114 15.34 -3.07 -8.88
C ASP A 114 14.39 -4.23 -9.24
N GLU A 115 14.44 -4.66 -10.50
CA GLU A 115 13.61 -5.75 -11.02
C GLU A 115 13.82 -7.04 -10.23
N ALA A 116 15.05 -7.31 -9.81
CA ALA A 116 15.37 -8.45 -8.96
C ALA A 116 14.69 -8.37 -7.58
N PHE A 117 14.41 -7.18 -7.05
CA PHE A 117 13.62 -7.00 -5.83
C PHE A 117 12.14 -7.30 -6.08
N LEU A 118 11.59 -6.85 -7.22
CA LEU A 118 10.19 -7.07 -7.58
C LEU A 118 9.89 -8.55 -7.86
N GLU A 119 10.81 -9.29 -8.45
CA GLU A 119 10.67 -10.73 -8.74
C GLU A 119 10.50 -11.59 -7.48
N ARG A 120 10.85 -11.05 -6.30
CA ARG A 120 10.62 -11.75 -5.02
C ARG A 120 9.17 -11.73 -4.57
N PHE A 121 8.33 -10.93 -5.19
CA PHE A 121 6.89 -11.00 -5.02
C PHE A 121 6.32 -12.03 -6.01
N THR A 122 5.91 -13.18 -5.51
CA THR A 122 5.46 -14.32 -6.32
C THR A 122 4.15 -14.06 -7.06
N VAL A 123 3.35 -13.09 -6.60
CA VAL A 123 2.04 -12.74 -7.19
C VAL A 123 1.93 -11.23 -7.32
N SER A 124 1.64 -10.76 -8.50
CA SER A 124 1.29 -9.37 -8.77
C SER A 124 -0.17 -9.29 -9.23
N VAL A 125 -0.94 -8.41 -8.60
CA VAL A 125 -2.36 -8.19 -8.89
C VAL A 125 -2.57 -6.75 -9.33
N ASP A 126 -3.10 -6.58 -10.53
CA ASP A 126 -3.51 -5.28 -11.03
C ASP A 126 -4.93 -4.95 -10.53
N GLN A 127 -5.03 -4.03 -9.59
CA GLN A 127 -6.29 -3.62 -8.99
C GLN A 127 -6.96 -2.56 -9.88
N LYS A 128 -7.93 -2.98 -10.66
CA LYS A 128 -8.75 -2.07 -11.48
C LYS A 128 -9.74 -1.27 -10.62
N PHE A 129 -10.27 -0.19 -11.18
CA PHE A 129 -11.41 0.51 -10.59
C PHE A 129 -12.61 -0.43 -10.44
N PRO A 130 -13.47 -0.21 -9.41
CA PRO A 130 -14.68 -0.99 -9.25
C PRO A 130 -15.57 -0.88 -10.49
N SER A 131 -16.41 -1.89 -10.73
CA SER A 131 -17.44 -1.77 -11.77
C SER A 131 -18.43 -0.65 -11.42
N ILE A 132 -19.04 -0.05 -12.43
CA ILE A 132 -20.04 1.03 -12.33
C ILE A 132 -21.07 0.73 -11.24
N ASN A 133 -21.60 -0.50 -11.21
CA ASN A 133 -22.62 -0.90 -10.23
C ASN A 133 -22.08 -0.95 -8.79
N ILE A 134 -20.84 -1.35 -8.61
CA ILE A 134 -20.20 -1.40 -7.28
C ILE A 134 -19.88 0.02 -6.82
N GLU A 135 -19.31 0.84 -7.70
CA GLU A 135 -18.95 2.22 -7.39
C GLU A 135 -20.17 3.07 -7.04
N LYS A 136 -21.29 2.89 -7.79
CA LYS A 136 -22.58 3.51 -7.48
C LYS A 136 -23.05 3.14 -6.06
N LYS A 137 -22.97 1.86 -5.67
CA LYS A 137 -23.32 1.42 -4.31
C LYS A 137 -22.42 2.05 -3.24
N ILE A 138 -21.14 2.21 -3.51
CA ILE A 138 -20.20 2.88 -2.61
C ILE A 138 -20.61 4.35 -2.43
N LEU A 139 -20.89 5.06 -3.53
CA LEU A 139 -21.32 6.46 -3.49
C LEU A 139 -22.62 6.62 -2.72
N LEU A 140 -23.64 5.83 -3.01
CA LEU A 140 -24.94 5.88 -2.31
C LEU A 140 -24.76 5.72 -0.80
N LYS A 141 -23.96 4.76 -0.36
CA LYS A 141 -23.67 4.56 1.07
C LYS A 141 -23.02 5.77 1.73
N HIS A 142 -22.19 6.52 1.00
CA HIS A 142 -21.58 7.74 1.51
C HIS A 142 -22.53 8.94 1.43
N MET A 143 -23.35 9.00 0.39
CA MET A 143 -24.30 10.09 0.16
C MET A 143 -25.46 10.09 1.16
N ASP A 144 -25.86 8.94 1.69
CA ASP A 144 -26.89 8.81 2.73
C ASP A 144 -26.68 9.74 3.94
N LYS A 145 -25.45 10.12 4.21
CA LYS A 145 -25.10 11.05 5.30
C LYS A 145 -25.39 12.52 4.98
N TYR A 146 -25.41 12.87 3.70
CA TYR A 146 -25.46 14.25 3.23
C TYR A 146 -26.75 14.59 2.47
N ILE A 147 -27.36 13.60 1.85
CA ILE A 147 -28.59 13.73 1.09
C ILE A 147 -29.64 12.79 1.73
N PRO A 148 -30.53 13.33 2.58
CA PRO A 148 -31.60 12.54 3.14
C PRO A 148 -32.46 11.92 2.03
N SER A 149 -32.95 10.70 2.25
CA SER A 149 -33.81 9.98 1.28
C SER A 149 -35.11 10.70 0.92
N ASN A 150 -35.47 11.74 1.68
CA ASN A 150 -36.63 12.62 1.46
C ASN A 150 -36.27 14.01 0.91
N ALA A 151 -35.01 14.21 0.46
CA ALA A 151 -34.61 15.47 -0.14
C ALA A 151 -35.42 15.71 -1.42
N THR A 152 -36.13 16.83 -1.45
CA THR A 152 -36.84 17.33 -2.63
C THR A 152 -35.92 18.24 -3.42
N GLY A 153 -35.43 17.76 -4.54
CA GLY A 153 -34.54 18.50 -5.43
C GLY A 153 -34.70 17.97 -6.86
N ASP A 154 -34.03 18.62 -7.81
CA ASP A 154 -34.09 18.25 -9.22
C ASP A 154 -33.48 16.89 -9.54
N PHE A 155 -32.72 16.31 -8.59
CA PHE A 155 -32.10 14.99 -8.73
C PHE A 155 -32.29 14.12 -7.49
N THR A 156 -32.59 12.85 -7.70
CA THR A 156 -32.51 11.85 -6.64
C THR A 156 -31.05 11.48 -6.34
N ALA A 157 -30.77 10.99 -5.13
CA ALA A 157 -29.44 10.51 -4.77
C ALA A 157 -28.94 9.41 -5.74
N ASP A 158 -29.86 8.57 -6.22
CA ASP A 158 -29.56 7.50 -7.17
C ASP A 158 -29.15 8.03 -8.54
N GLU A 159 -29.85 9.03 -9.08
CA GLU A 159 -29.50 9.70 -10.34
C GLU A 159 -28.17 10.44 -10.25
N LEU A 160 -27.95 11.15 -9.14
CA LEU A 160 -26.70 11.84 -8.91
C LEU A 160 -25.52 10.85 -8.84
N ALA A 161 -25.67 9.76 -8.09
CA ALA A 161 -24.65 8.72 -8.02
C ALA A 161 -24.38 8.09 -9.39
N GLN A 162 -25.43 7.84 -10.20
CA GLN A 162 -25.29 7.32 -11.55
C GLN A 162 -24.53 8.28 -12.46
N ASN A 163 -24.85 9.56 -12.41
CA ASN A 163 -24.20 10.58 -13.22
C ASN A 163 -22.73 10.74 -12.85
N LEU A 164 -22.41 10.75 -11.54
CA LEU A 164 -21.03 10.84 -11.05
C LEU A 164 -20.17 9.64 -11.50
N VAL A 165 -20.70 8.40 -11.40
CA VAL A 165 -19.97 7.21 -11.83
C VAL A 165 -19.78 7.19 -13.33
N THR A 166 -20.77 7.60 -14.11
CA THR A 166 -20.68 7.69 -15.56
C THR A 166 -19.62 8.73 -15.97
N TRP A 167 -19.64 9.89 -15.33
CA TRP A 167 -18.65 10.93 -15.55
C TRP A 167 -17.21 10.45 -15.20
N ALA A 168 -17.05 9.80 -14.05
CA ALA A 168 -15.76 9.24 -13.65
C ALA A 168 -15.24 8.17 -14.63
N ASP A 169 -16.12 7.32 -15.15
CA ASP A 169 -15.76 6.30 -16.14
C ASP A 169 -15.28 6.93 -17.46
N VAL A 170 -15.94 7.99 -17.94
CA VAL A 170 -15.52 8.74 -19.14
C VAL A 170 -14.14 9.35 -18.91
N ILE A 171 -13.90 10.04 -17.79
CA ILE A 171 -12.61 10.63 -17.48
C ILE A 171 -11.51 9.57 -17.42
N ARG A 172 -11.75 8.43 -16.77
CA ARG A 172 -10.78 7.33 -16.68
C ARG A 172 -10.42 6.77 -18.05
N ARG A 173 -11.39 6.57 -18.93
CA ARG A 173 -11.14 6.12 -20.32
C ARG A 173 -10.29 7.14 -21.05
N THR A 174 -10.67 8.42 -21.00
CA THR A 174 -9.91 9.49 -21.67
C THR A 174 -8.48 9.61 -21.12
N PHE A 175 -8.28 9.38 -19.81
CA PHE A 175 -6.96 9.33 -19.18
C PHE A 175 -6.10 8.17 -19.71
N TYR A 176 -6.68 6.97 -19.86
CA TYR A 176 -5.95 5.81 -20.40
C TYR A 176 -5.70 5.91 -21.93
N ASP A 177 -6.49 6.73 -22.61
CA ASP A 177 -6.31 7.06 -24.05
C ASP A 177 -5.41 8.30 -24.25
N ASP A 178 -4.68 8.72 -23.20
CA ASP A 178 -3.77 9.89 -23.20
C ASP A 178 -4.43 11.23 -23.56
N GLY A 179 -5.74 11.33 -23.40
CA GLY A 179 -6.50 12.54 -23.70
C GLY A 179 -6.51 13.59 -22.59
N ILE A 180 -6.21 13.23 -21.35
CA ILE A 180 -6.12 14.10 -20.18
C ILE A 180 -5.05 13.60 -19.21
N ASP A 181 -4.52 14.52 -18.39
CA ASP A 181 -3.43 14.21 -17.45
C ASP A 181 -3.89 13.82 -16.03
N GLU A 182 -5.18 13.99 -15.73
CA GLU A 182 -5.73 13.70 -14.41
C GLU A 182 -6.75 12.58 -14.45
N VAL A 183 -6.81 11.78 -13.37
CA VAL A 183 -7.76 10.69 -13.21
C VAL A 183 -8.61 10.87 -11.95
N VAL A 184 -9.88 10.52 -12.04
CA VAL A 184 -10.81 10.53 -10.90
C VAL A 184 -10.74 9.19 -10.18
N SER A 185 -10.33 9.23 -8.90
CA SER A 185 -10.32 8.05 -8.03
C SER A 185 -11.71 7.81 -7.39
N THR A 186 -11.93 6.62 -6.85
CA THR A 186 -13.15 6.28 -6.09
C THR A 186 -13.14 6.86 -4.66
N ARG A 187 -12.08 7.54 -4.25
CA ARG A 187 -11.94 8.14 -2.90
C ARG A 187 -12.63 9.48 -2.80
#